data_ca2c4dfecc146b3f9bf6f1fcb63a8fa6
#
_entry.id   ca2c4dfecc146b3f9bf6f1fcb63a8fa6
#
_cell.length_a   1.000
_cell.length_b   1.000
_cell.length_c   1.000
_cell.angle_alpha   90.00
_cell.angle_beta   90.00
_cell.angle_gamma   90.00
#
_symmetry.space_group_name_H-M   'P 1'
#
loop_
_entity.id
_entity.type
_entity.pdbx_description
1 polymer ?
#
loop_
_entity_poly.entity_id
_entity_poly.type
_entity_poly.pdbx_seq_one_letter_code
_entity_poly.pdbx_strand_id
1 'polypeptide(L)'
;VAVFSDELRDGLCGPVGDKHKGAFLAGIPGEEMSVKFGIAGAIEHPQVHCDSVNYTKKPWAKQPVQMISYVSCHDGLCLVDRLKASMPSITPEQLIRLDKLAQTVVFTSQGIPFIYAGEEIMRDKQGIDNSYKSPDAVNAIDWRRKTTNGDVFIYYKRLIDLRKSHPAFRMGDAAPVSYTHLRAHETL
;
A
#
# COMPACT_ATOMS: atom_id res chain seq x y z
N VAL A 1 1.20 -8.77 -18.64
CA VAL A 1 0.01 -8.15 -18.01
C VAL A 1 0.24 -8.17 -16.51
N ALA A 2 -0.05 -7.07 -15.81
CA ALA A 2 -0.01 -6.96 -14.37
C ALA A 2 -1.39 -6.56 -13.84
N VAL A 3 -1.70 -6.98 -12.60
CA VAL A 3 -3.00 -6.80 -11.95
C VAL A 3 -2.80 -6.10 -10.61
N PHE A 4 -3.70 -5.19 -10.25
CA PHE A 4 -3.73 -4.56 -8.93
C PHE A 4 -4.03 -5.60 -7.84
N SER A 5 -3.24 -5.59 -6.76
CA SER A 5 -3.44 -6.51 -5.63
C SER A 5 -4.40 -5.89 -4.62
N ASP A 6 -5.66 -6.28 -4.73
CA ASP A 6 -6.68 -5.92 -3.75
C ASP A 6 -6.39 -6.56 -2.39
N GLU A 7 -5.73 -7.73 -2.39
CA GLU A 7 -5.31 -8.41 -1.17
C GLU A 7 -4.36 -7.53 -0.34
N LEU A 8 -3.38 -6.89 -0.98
CA LEU A 8 -2.45 -6.00 -0.30
C LEU A 8 -3.13 -4.72 0.18
N ARG A 9 -3.89 -4.06 -0.72
CA ARG A 9 -4.60 -2.81 -0.39
C ARG A 9 -5.50 -3.00 0.80
N ASP A 10 -6.38 -4.02 0.76
CA ASP A 10 -7.37 -4.23 1.79
C ASP A 10 -6.77 -4.89 3.04
N GLY A 11 -5.71 -5.68 2.89
CA GLY A 11 -4.92 -6.18 4.00
C GLY A 11 -4.24 -5.05 4.80
N LEU A 12 -3.84 -3.97 4.14
CA LEU A 12 -3.30 -2.76 4.79
C LEU A 12 -4.40 -1.86 5.34
N CYS A 13 -5.38 -1.50 4.51
CA CYS A 13 -6.31 -0.41 4.78
C CYS A 13 -7.69 -0.87 5.28
N GLY A 14 -8.04 -2.14 5.08
CA GLY A 14 -9.37 -2.69 5.28
C GLY A 14 -10.21 -2.75 3.98
N PRO A 15 -11.33 -3.49 3.96
CA PRO A 15 -12.11 -3.76 2.76
C PRO A 15 -12.74 -2.49 2.18
N VAL A 16 -12.69 -2.34 0.85
CA VAL A 16 -13.28 -1.19 0.14
C VAL A 16 -14.77 -1.05 0.41
N GLY A 17 -15.49 -2.16 0.55
CA GLY A 17 -16.94 -2.15 0.79
C GLY A 17 -17.37 -1.60 2.15
N ASP A 18 -16.43 -1.46 3.11
CA ASP A 18 -16.69 -0.85 4.42
C ASP A 18 -15.56 0.11 4.78
N LYS A 19 -15.78 1.39 4.52
CA LYS A 19 -14.79 2.44 4.78
C LYS A 19 -14.45 2.65 6.25
N HIS A 20 -15.28 2.17 7.16
CA HIS A 20 -15.08 2.32 8.61
C HIS A 20 -14.29 1.14 9.21
N LYS A 21 -14.14 0.05 8.47
CA LYS A 21 -13.38 -1.12 8.91
C LYS A 21 -11.91 -0.96 8.53
N GLY A 22 -11.03 -0.79 9.52
CA GLY A 22 -9.59 -0.81 9.33
C GLY A 22 -9.03 -2.23 9.21
N ALA A 23 -7.71 -2.32 8.98
CA ALA A 23 -6.96 -3.57 8.96
C ALA A 23 -5.56 -3.36 9.58
N PHE A 24 -4.50 -3.87 8.96
CA PHE A 24 -3.13 -3.85 9.50
C PHE A 24 -2.68 -2.44 9.95
N LEU A 25 -2.91 -1.40 9.14
CA LEU A 25 -2.52 -0.01 9.49
C LEU A 25 -3.28 0.53 10.71
N ALA A 26 -4.49 0.04 10.96
CA ALA A 26 -5.27 0.39 12.14
C ALA A 26 -4.93 -0.46 13.37
N GLY A 27 -3.91 -1.34 13.29
CA GLY A 27 -3.53 -2.25 14.35
C GLY A 27 -4.52 -3.39 14.57
N ILE A 28 -5.36 -3.69 13.59
CA ILE A 28 -6.33 -4.79 13.64
C ILE A 28 -5.64 -6.06 13.14
N PRO A 29 -5.56 -7.13 13.95
CA PRO A 29 -4.94 -8.38 13.54
C PRO A 29 -5.79 -9.17 12.54
N GLY A 30 -5.15 -10.11 11.83
CA GLY A 30 -5.82 -11.08 10.94
C GLY A 30 -5.50 -10.93 9.47
N GLU A 31 -4.86 -9.81 9.07
CA GLU A 31 -4.50 -9.56 7.66
C GLU A 31 -3.00 -9.70 7.37
N GLU A 32 -2.23 -10.24 8.30
CA GLU A 32 -0.77 -10.39 8.16
C GLU A 32 -0.40 -11.25 6.95
N MET A 33 -1.20 -12.28 6.64
CA MET A 33 -0.96 -13.13 5.47
C MET A 33 -1.28 -12.41 4.16
N SER A 34 -2.31 -11.56 4.13
CA SER A 34 -2.63 -10.72 2.98
C SER A 34 -1.51 -9.73 2.69
N VAL A 35 -0.95 -9.11 3.74
CA VAL A 35 0.19 -8.20 3.62
C VAL A 35 1.44 -8.95 3.15
N LYS A 36 1.78 -10.10 3.75
CA LYS A 36 2.91 -10.95 3.32
C LYS A 36 2.77 -11.40 1.86
N PHE A 37 1.56 -11.79 1.46
CA PHE A 37 1.24 -12.18 0.10
C PHE A 37 1.55 -11.06 -0.89
N GLY A 38 1.12 -9.83 -0.58
CA GLY A 38 1.44 -8.66 -1.38
C GLY A 38 2.93 -8.31 -1.39
N ILE A 39 3.62 -8.41 -0.24
CA ILE A 39 5.07 -8.17 -0.17
C ILE A 39 5.84 -9.14 -1.07
N ALA A 40 5.44 -10.41 -1.11
CA ALA A 40 6.04 -11.42 -1.97
C ALA A 40 5.71 -11.26 -3.46
N GLY A 41 4.77 -10.38 -3.84
CA GLY A 41 4.38 -10.16 -5.23
C GLY A 41 3.33 -11.13 -5.74
N ALA A 42 2.45 -11.62 -4.88
CA ALA A 42 1.34 -12.53 -5.16
C ALA A 42 1.77 -13.89 -5.76
N ILE A 43 3.03 -14.26 -5.56
CA ILE A 43 3.62 -15.54 -5.98
C ILE A 43 3.51 -16.59 -4.89
N GLU A 44 3.78 -17.85 -5.23
CA GLU A 44 3.94 -18.92 -4.24
C GLU A 44 5.17 -18.63 -3.36
N HIS A 45 4.96 -18.68 -2.03
CA HIS A 45 6.01 -18.42 -1.06
C HIS A 45 5.84 -19.30 0.19
N PRO A 46 6.92 -19.94 0.72
CA PRO A 46 6.82 -20.88 1.85
C PRO A 46 6.24 -20.28 3.14
N GLN A 47 6.39 -18.96 3.34
CA GLN A 47 5.89 -18.25 4.53
C GLN A 47 4.50 -17.62 4.33
N VAL A 48 3.82 -17.90 3.22
CA VAL A 48 2.48 -17.38 2.91
C VAL A 48 1.49 -18.55 2.87
N HIS A 49 0.60 -18.57 3.84
CA HIS A 49 -0.50 -19.52 3.91
C HIS A 49 -1.72 -18.92 3.22
N CYS A 50 -1.92 -19.25 1.93
CA CYS A 50 -2.96 -18.64 1.11
C CYS A 50 -4.37 -18.84 1.64
N ASP A 51 -4.64 -19.87 2.41
CA ASP A 51 -5.95 -20.07 3.05
C ASP A 51 -6.33 -18.91 4.01
N SER A 52 -5.32 -18.22 4.55
CA SER A 52 -5.47 -17.07 5.44
C SER A 52 -5.36 -15.72 4.73
N VAL A 53 -5.21 -15.70 3.41
CA VAL A 53 -5.26 -14.47 2.59
C VAL A 53 -6.72 -14.08 2.37
N ASN A 54 -7.03 -12.79 2.36
CA ASN A 54 -8.41 -12.29 2.35
C ASN A 54 -9.25 -12.74 1.14
N TYR A 55 -8.82 -12.55 -0.10
CA TYR A 55 -9.65 -12.84 -1.29
C TYR A 55 -9.22 -14.13 -1.99
N THR A 56 -7.96 -14.24 -2.36
CA THR A 56 -7.47 -15.43 -3.05
C THR A 56 -7.07 -16.53 -2.08
N LYS A 57 -7.25 -17.78 -2.50
CA LYS A 57 -6.81 -18.96 -1.73
C LYS A 57 -5.64 -19.69 -2.38
N LYS A 58 -5.05 -19.06 -3.39
CA LYS A 58 -3.86 -19.57 -4.11
C LYS A 58 -3.09 -18.39 -4.74
N PRO A 59 -1.79 -18.56 -4.97
CA PRO A 59 -1.00 -17.59 -5.74
C PRO A 59 -1.59 -17.42 -7.14
N TRP A 60 -1.71 -16.17 -7.60
CA TRP A 60 -2.20 -15.89 -8.95
C TRP A 60 -1.12 -15.33 -9.88
N ALA A 61 -0.03 -14.81 -9.34
CA ALA A 61 1.11 -14.37 -10.13
C ALA A 61 2.15 -15.51 -10.27
N LYS A 62 2.64 -15.70 -11.48
CA LYS A 62 3.80 -16.58 -11.72
C LYS A 62 5.12 -15.86 -11.45
N GLN A 63 5.12 -14.56 -11.66
CA GLN A 63 6.26 -13.68 -11.46
C GLN A 63 5.82 -12.40 -10.72
N PRO A 64 6.63 -11.83 -9.82
CA PRO A 64 6.25 -10.65 -9.03
C PRO A 64 5.87 -9.44 -9.89
N VAL A 65 6.46 -9.29 -11.07
CA VAL A 65 6.15 -8.22 -12.03
C VAL A 65 4.73 -8.28 -12.61
N GLN A 66 3.96 -9.32 -12.29
CA GLN A 66 2.54 -9.42 -12.66
C GLN A 66 1.62 -8.79 -11.61
N MET A 67 2.15 -8.34 -10.49
CA MET A 67 1.39 -7.69 -9.42
C MET A 67 1.72 -6.20 -9.35
N ILE A 68 0.68 -5.38 -9.15
CA ILE A 68 0.79 -3.95 -8.83
C ILE A 68 0.52 -3.77 -7.34
N SER A 69 1.54 -3.29 -6.61
CA SER A 69 1.44 -2.94 -5.19
C SER A 69 0.89 -1.54 -5.04
N TYR A 70 -0.19 -1.35 -4.30
CA TYR A 70 -0.82 -0.06 -4.09
C TYR A 70 -1.64 -0.03 -2.80
N VAL A 71 -2.02 1.15 -2.37
CA VAL A 71 -2.90 1.38 -1.20
C VAL A 71 -4.12 2.21 -1.53
N SER A 72 -4.07 3.05 -2.54
CA SER A 72 -5.23 3.75 -3.12
C SER A 72 -5.00 4.09 -4.58
N CYS A 73 -6.09 4.38 -5.30
CA CYS A 73 -6.06 4.82 -6.69
C CYS A 73 -7.15 5.87 -6.92
N HIS A 74 -7.55 6.10 -8.18
CA HIS A 74 -8.60 7.06 -8.50
C HIS A 74 -10.01 6.58 -8.07
N ASP A 75 -10.20 5.27 -7.92
CA ASP A 75 -11.43 4.67 -7.42
C ASP A 75 -11.39 4.61 -5.88
N GLY A 76 -12.53 4.85 -5.25
CA GLY A 76 -12.64 4.82 -3.80
C GLY A 76 -12.01 6.03 -3.09
N LEU A 77 -11.78 5.89 -1.80
CA LEU A 77 -11.14 6.90 -0.97
C LEU A 77 -9.63 6.95 -1.23
N CYS A 78 -9.04 8.15 -1.27
CA CYS A 78 -7.59 8.27 -1.20
C CYS A 78 -7.07 7.83 0.20
N LEU A 79 -5.77 7.54 0.32
CA LEU A 79 -5.19 6.97 1.53
C LEU A 79 -5.50 7.78 2.80
N VAL A 80 -5.33 9.09 2.76
CA VAL A 80 -5.62 9.98 3.90
C VAL A 80 -7.07 9.88 4.34
N ASP A 81 -8.01 9.92 3.40
CA ASP A 81 -9.43 9.82 3.68
C ASP A 81 -9.81 8.43 4.22
N ARG A 82 -9.17 7.39 3.69
CA ARG A 82 -9.37 6.02 4.14
C ARG A 82 -8.94 5.83 5.58
N LEU A 83 -7.75 6.32 5.94
CA LEU A 83 -7.24 6.24 7.31
C LEU A 83 -8.12 7.02 8.30
N LYS A 84 -8.57 8.22 7.91
CA LYS A 84 -9.51 9.02 8.73
C LYS A 84 -10.86 8.32 8.91
N ALA A 85 -11.39 7.69 7.87
CA ALA A 85 -12.68 6.99 7.94
C ALA A 85 -12.63 5.75 8.84
N SER A 86 -11.54 4.98 8.77
CA SER A 86 -11.37 3.77 9.60
C SER A 86 -10.88 4.06 11.03
N MET A 87 -10.29 5.23 11.27
CA MET A 87 -9.79 5.68 12.56
C MET A 87 -10.21 7.12 12.86
N PRO A 88 -11.48 7.36 13.24
CA PRO A 88 -12.00 8.72 13.41
C PRO A 88 -11.25 9.59 14.44
N SER A 89 -10.54 8.98 15.38
CA SER A 89 -9.75 9.67 16.41
C SER A 89 -8.26 9.77 16.07
N ILE A 90 -7.86 9.48 14.82
CA ILE A 90 -6.46 9.53 14.40
C ILE A 90 -5.90 10.94 14.52
N THR A 91 -4.75 11.09 15.17
CA THR A 91 -4.06 12.38 15.23
C THR A 91 -3.31 12.67 13.93
N PRO A 92 -2.99 13.94 13.63
CA PRO A 92 -2.18 14.29 12.46
C PRO A 92 -0.83 13.56 12.43
N GLU A 93 -0.18 13.39 13.56
CA GLU A 93 1.12 12.70 13.67
C GLU A 93 0.97 11.20 13.39
N GLN A 94 -0.08 10.57 13.90
CA GLN A 94 -0.40 9.18 13.61
C GLN A 94 -0.72 9.00 12.12
N LEU A 95 -1.51 9.90 11.52
CA LEU A 95 -1.85 9.87 10.10
C LEU A 95 -0.60 9.90 9.22
N ILE A 96 0.35 10.81 9.51
CA ILE A 96 1.63 10.89 8.81
C ILE A 96 2.44 9.60 8.96
N ARG A 97 2.48 9.03 10.16
CA ARG A 97 3.22 7.78 10.40
C ARG A 97 2.62 6.61 9.65
N LEU A 98 1.30 6.49 9.60
CA LEU A 98 0.62 5.40 8.91
C LEU A 98 0.66 5.56 7.39
N ASP A 99 0.60 6.78 6.87
CA ASP A 99 0.86 7.07 5.46
C ASP A 99 2.26 6.58 5.06
N LYS A 100 3.29 6.98 5.81
CA LYS A 100 4.67 6.54 5.58
C LYS A 100 4.82 5.02 5.68
N LEU A 101 4.16 4.37 6.64
CA LEU A 101 4.19 2.91 6.79
C LEU A 101 3.55 2.22 5.59
N ALA A 102 2.37 2.69 5.15
CA ALA A 102 1.67 2.15 3.99
C ALA A 102 2.56 2.19 2.74
N GLN A 103 3.19 3.32 2.49
CA GLN A 103 4.08 3.47 1.32
C GLN A 103 5.40 2.73 1.48
N THR A 104 5.89 2.56 2.70
CA THR A 104 7.04 1.65 2.94
C THR A 104 6.72 0.26 2.43
N VAL A 105 5.55 -0.29 2.77
CA VAL A 105 5.15 -1.61 2.29
C VAL A 105 5.04 -1.63 0.76
N VAL A 106 4.40 -0.62 0.14
CA VAL A 106 4.27 -0.53 -1.32
C VAL A 106 5.64 -0.53 -2.01
N PHE A 107 6.56 0.32 -1.57
CA PHE A 107 7.86 0.48 -2.23
C PHE A 107 8.86 -0.63 -1.91
N THR A 108 8.68 -1.37 -0.83
CA THR A 108 9.55 -2.51 -0.49
C THR A 108 8.97 -3.86 -0.90
N SER A 109 7.74 -3.90 -1.43
CA SER A 109 7.14 -5.09 -2.03
C SER A 109 7.75 -5.43 -3.38
N GLN A 110 7.70 -6.71 -3.75
CA GLN A 110 8.30 -7.22 -5.00
C GLN A 110 7.55 -6.82 -6.27
N GLY A 111 6.27 -6.49 -6.18
CA GLY A 111 5.45 -6.07 -7.31
C GLY A 111 5.86 -4.72 -7.91
N ILE A 112 5.09 -4.25 -8.87
CA ILE A 112 5.24 -2.92 -9.46
C ILE A 112 4.59 -1.91 -8.51
N PRO A 113 5.34 -0.95 -7.93
CA PRO A 113 4.75 0.04 -7.04
C PRO A 113 3.89 1.03 -7.82
N PHE A 114 2.73 1.34 -7.30
CA PHE A 114 1.83 2.36 -7.83
C PHE A 114 1.52 3.38 -6.74
N ILE A 115 1.58 4.66 -7.09
CA ILE A 115 1.22 5.79 -6.23
C ILE A 115 0.08 6.55 -6.89
N TYR A 116 -0.97 6.83 -6.16
CA TYR A 116 -1.98 7.76 -6.61
C TYR A 116 -1.46 9.20 -6.49
N ALA A 117 -1.53 9.98 -7.56
CA ALA A 117 -0.94 11.31 -7.61
C ALA A 117 -1.43 12.22 -6.47
N GLY A 118 -0.49 12.76 -5.71
CA GLY A 118 -0.74 13.58 -4.53
C GLY A 118 -0.64 12.84 -3.20
N GLU A 119 -0.53 11.50 -3.16
CA GLU A 119 -0.28 10.76 -1.92
C GLU A 119 1.01 11.23 -1.25
N GLU A 120 2.04 11.52 -2.03
CA GLU A 120 3.33 12.00 -1.57
C GLU A 120 3.29 13.35 -0.84
N ILE A 121 2.15 14.03 -0.90
CA ILE A 121 1.88 15.29 -0.20
C ILE A 121 0.62 15.21 0.66
N MET A 122 0.19 14.00 1.01
CA MET A 122 -0.98 13.74 1.85
C MET A 122 -2.28 14.28 1.23
N ARG A 123 -2.55 13.94 -0.04
CA ARG A 123 -3.77 14.33 -0.75
C ARG A 123 -5.00 13.94 0.05
N ASP A 124 -5.91 14.89 0.17
CA ASP A 124 -7.17 14.78 0.91
C ASP A 124 -8.31 15.18 -0.04
N LYS A 125 -9.30 14.34 -0.18
CA LYS A 125 -10.50 14.56 -0.99
C LYS A 125 -11.76 14.75 -0.13
N GLN A 126 -11.59 15.15 1.13
CA GLN A 126 -12.67 15.48 2.06
C GLN A 126 -13.61 14.29 2.34
N GLY A 127 -13.08 13.07 2.29
CA GLY A 127 -13.84 11.84 2.53
C GLY A 127 -14.78 11.46 1.38
N ILE A 128 -14.64 12.10 0.21
CA ILE A 128 -15.48 11.81 -0.95
C ILE A 128 -14.95 10.57 -1.68
N ASP A 129 -15.76 9.56 -1.67
CA ASP A 129 -15.54 8.34 -2.44
C ASP A 129 -15.92 8.54 -3.90
N ASN A 130 -15.19 7.92 -4.83
CA ASN A 130 -15.48 7.98 -6.28
C ASN A 130 -15.69 9.41 -6.80
N SER A 131 -14.74 10.29 -6.56
CA SER A 131 -14.85 11.73 -6.79
C SER A 131 -14.86 12.17 -8.27
N TYR A 132 -15.00 11.25 -9.25
CA TYR A 132 -14.86 11.55 -10.69
C TYR A 132 -15.84 12.63 -11.21
N LYS A 133 -16.98 12.82 -10.55
CA LYS A 133 -17.95 13.89 -10.85
C LYS A 133 -17.85 15.10 -9.92
N SER A 134 -16.93 15.07 -8.97
CA SER A 134 -16.76 16.16 -8.01
C SER A 134 -16.06 17.36 -8.65
N PRO A 135 -16.28 18.59 -8.14
CA PRO A 135 -15.64 19.78 -8.66
C PRO A 135 -14.13 19.81 -8.40
N ASP A 136 -13.43 20.73 -9.07
CA ASP A 136 -11.98 20.93 -8.91
C ASP A 136 -11.56 21.15 -7.46
N ALA A 137 -12.39 21.79 -6.65
CA ALA A 137 -12.14 21.96 -5.21
C ALA A 137 -11.85 20.64 -4.47
N VAL A 138 -12.34 19.50 -4.99
CA VAL A 138 -12.10 18.13 -4.46
C VAL A 138 -10.98 17.44 -5.25
N ASN A 139 -10.99 17.60 -6.57
CA ASN A 139 -10.15 16.80 -7.46
C ASN A 139 -8.79 17.43 -7.77
N ALA A 140 -8.64 18.74 -7.71
CA ALA A 140 -7.36 19.39 -7.93
C ALA A 140 -6.32 18.97 -6.90
N ILE A 141 -5.08 18.83 -7.34
CA ILE A 141 -3.96 18.56 -6.43
C ILE A 141 -3.49 19.91 -5.86
N ASP A 142 -3.65 20.10 -4.55
CA ASP A 142 -3.16 21.30 -3.87
C ASP A 142 -1.65 21.18 -3.62
N TRP A 143 -0.86 21.68 -4.56
CA TRP A 143 0.60 21.65 -4.49
C TRP A 143 1.21 22.43 -3.30
N ARG A 144 0.46 23.29 -2.63
CA ARG A 144 0.90 23.97 -1.40
C ARG A 144 1.14 22.97 -0.28
N ARG A 145 0.46 21.82 -0.31
CA ARG A 145 0.68 20.72 0.61
C ARG A 145 2.11 20.15 0.57
N LYS A 146 2.83 20.34 -0.54
CA LYS A 146 4.24 19.97 -0.62
C LYS A 146 5.11 20.75 0.37
N THR A 147 4.77 22.00 0.64
CA THR A 147 5.47 22.79 1.67
C THR A 147 5.05 22.36 3.07
N THR A 148 3.76 22.16 3.29
CA THR A 148 3.21 21.79 4.60
C THR A 148 3.61 20.36 5.02
N ASN A 149 3.63 19.41 4.06
CA ASN A 149 3.98 18.00 4.28
C ASN A 149 5.32 17.63 3.62
N GLY A 150 6.29 18.54 3.66
CA GLY A 150 7.58 18.37 3.01
C GLY A 150 8.37 17.15 3.51
N ASP A 151 8.19 16.78 4.76
CA ASP A 151 8.78 15.59 5.37
C ASP A 151 8.22 14.29 4.79
N VAL A 152 6.92 14.25 4.45
CA VAL A 152 6.28 13.12 3.76
C VAL A 152 6.81 13.03 2.33
N PHE A 153 6.82 14.14 1.60
CA PHE A 153 7.37 14.19 0.24
C PHE A 153 8.82 13.70 0.17
N ILE A 154 9.67 14.14 1.10
CA ILE A 154 11.06 13.68 1.17
C ILE A 154 11.14 12.19 1.50
N TYR A 155 10.25 11.70 2.35
CA TYR A 155 10.19 10.29 2.71
C TYR A 155 9.89 9.41 1.49
N TYR A 156 8.87 9.76 0.69
CA TYR A 156 8.56 9.05 -0.56
C TYR A 156 9.74 9.07 -1.55
N LYS A 157 10.37 10.22 -1.71
CA LYS A 157 11.58 10.32 -2.53
C LYS A 157 12.66 9.35 -2.07
N ARG A 158 12.90 9.26 -0.76
CA ARG A 158 13.89 8.33 -0.18
C ARG A 158 13.51 6.87 -0.37
N LEU A 159 12.22 6.53 -0.30
CA LEU A 159 11.75 5.17 -0.61
C LEU A 159 12.00 4.80 -2.08
N ILE A 160 11.77 5.74 -2.98
CA ILE A 160 12.07 5.55 -4.42
C ILE A 160 13.57 5.34 -4.62
N ASP A 161 14.41 6.16 -4.00
CA ASP A 161 15.86 6.05 -4.09
C ASP A 161 16.35 4.72 -3.48
N LEU A 162 15.80 4.32 -2.33
CA LEU A 162 16.07 3.01 -1.70
C LEU A 162 15.74 1.87 -2.67
N ARG A 163 14.53 1.86 -3.23
CA ARG A 163 14.11 0.82 -4.17
C ARG A 163 14.98 0.77 -5.43
N LYS A 164 15.38 1.92 -5.95
CA LYS A 164 16.27 2.02 -7.13
C LYS A 164 17.67 1.49 -6.84
N SER A 165 18.23 1.83 -5.69
CA SER A 165 19.59 1.43 -5.30
C SER A 165 19.70 -0.02 -4.82
N HIS A 166 18.58 -0.66 -4.45
CA HIS A 166 18.56 -2.03 -3.94
C HIS A 166 17.73 -2.96 -4.84
N PRO A 167 18.38 -3.71 -5.77
CA PRO A 167 17.67 -4.64 -6.64
C PRO A 167 16.83 -5.69 -5.92
N ALA A 168 17.17 -6.01 -4.66
CA ALA A 168 16.42 -6.96 -3.84
C ALA A 168 14.92 -6.59 -3.65
N PHE A 169 14.54 -5.31 -3.77
CA PHE A 169 13.14 -4.89 -3.70
C PHE A 169 12.39 -5.00 -5.04
N ARG A 170 13.06 -5.38 -6.11
CA ARG A 170 12.48 -5.44 -7.47
C ARG A 170 12.98 -6.64 -8.25
N MET A 171 13.06 -7.76 -7.58
CA MET A 171 13.37 -9.03 -8.23
C MET A 171 12.21 -9.45 -9.13
N GLY A 172 12.42 -9.44 -10.43
CA GLY A 172 11.38 -9.76 -11.42
C GLY A 172 11.05 -11.24 -11.50
N ASP A 173 11.88 -12.10 -10.91
CA ASP A 173 11.76 -13.55 -10.94
C ASP A 173 11.30 -14.09 -9.58
N ALA A 174 10.40 -15.08 -9.60
CA ALA A 174 9.84 -15.70 -8.41
C ALA A 174 10.87 -16.53 -7.62
N ALA A 175 11.81 -17.20 -8.32
CA ALA A 175 12.76 -18.09 -7.68
C ALA A 175 13.63 -17.41 -6.60
N PRO A 176 14.30 -16.25 -6.86
CA PRO A 176 15.05 -15.58 -5.81
C PRO A 176 14.15 -15.01 -4.71
N VAL A 177 12.91 -14.57 -5.01
CA VAL A 177 11.99 -14.03 -4.01
C VAL A 177 11.62 -15.07 -2.98
N SER A 178 11.27 -16.29 -3.42
CA SER A 178 10.88 -17.37 -2.50
C SER A 178 12.00 -17.78 -1.54
N TYR A 179 13.24 -17.43 -1.83
CA TYR A 179 14.40 -17.80 -1.01
C TYR A 179 14.86 -16.75 -0.01
N THR A 180 14.70 -15.47 -0.32
CA THR A 180 15.43 -14.43 0.41
C THR A 180 14.55 -13.40 1.08
N HIS A 181 13.42 -13.05 0.51
CA HIS A 181 12.75 -11.81 0.89
C HIS A 181 12.12 -11.83 2.30
N LEU A 182 11.42 -12.88 2.67
CA LEU A 182 10.75 -12.95 3.99
C LEU A 182 11.62 -13.55 5.10
N ARG A 183 12.78 -14.12 4.80
CA ARG A 183 13.73 -14.61 5.81
C ARG A 183 14.50 -13.51 6.52
N ALA A 184 14.64 -12.34 5.92
CA ALA A 184 15.30 -11.19 6.54
C ALA A 184 14.58 -10.66 7.81
N HIS A 185 13.32 -11.03 8.01
CA HIS A 185 12.54 -10.66 9.19
C HIS A 185 12.67 -11.64 10.37
N GLU A 186 13.33 -12.78 10.19
CA GLU A 186 13.51 -13.79 11.24
C GLU A 186 14.81 -13.63 12.03
N THR A 187 15.64 -12.67 11.68
CA THR A 187 16.97 -12.44 12.30
C THR A 187 17.06 -11.18 13.15
N LEU A 188 15.92 -10.64 13.61
CA LEU A 188 15.87 -9.52 14.57
C LEU A 188 15.27 -9.98 15.88
#